data_dd2ad3304d2de3165a3a677fd941130c
#
_entry.id   dd2ad3304d2de3165a3a677fd941130c
#
_cell.length_a   1.000
_cell.length_b   1.000
_cell.length_c   1.000
_cell.angle_alpha   90.00
_cell.angle_beta   90.00
_cell.angle_gamma   90.00
#
_symmetry.space_group_name_H-M   'P 1'
#
loop_
_entity.id
_entity.type
_entity.pdbx_description
1 polymer ?
#
loop_
_entity_poly.entity_id
_entity_poly.type
_entity_poly.pdbx_seq_one_letter_code
_entity_poly.pdbx_strand_id
1 'polypeptide(L)'
;MIFRSVSNTDFRARVRTLLLAGSTALAFVAAPVWAFSIDDVASKAKDLAGDKYSAPTSNLPSEFSEMKFADYQQIRFINGAYWGKLKTPFKLSFYHQGMHFDTPVKINEVTATTVKPIKYDRTKFDFGSLKFDENATKDLGYAGFRVLYPINKADKQDEIATFLGASYFRVVGKGQVYGLSARGLAIDTALPSGEEFPRFREFWIERPKAQDKQLVIYALLDSPRATGAYRFVLRPGKDAVMDVQARVFLRDKVSKLGLAPLTSMYLFGSNQPSEQHNFRPELHDSSGLQIHAGNGEWLWRPLNNPKHLSVSTFSVENPKGFGLLQRGREFSRYEDLDDRYDLRPSAWIEPKGDWGKGTVELVEIPTPDETNDNIVAFWNPETQPEVGKPLDFAYRLHWTMDEDELHDPKSSWVKQTMRSVGDVKQKNLIRQQDGSTALVVDFEGPALKDLAPDAPVTTQVSTDSNAEVVENSLRYNPVLKGWRLTLRIKVKDPKKPVEMRAALVDEAQKPLSETWSYQLPADE
;
A
#
# COMPACT_ATOMS: atom_id res chain seq x y z
N MET A 1 52.61 -34.77 -50.57
CA MET A 1 52.65 -35.36 -51.89
C MET A 1 51.46 -34.80 -52.63
N ILE A 2 51.73 -33.89 -53.47
CA ILE A 2 51.84 -33.90 -54.93
C ILE A 2 50.44 -33.79 -55.55
N PHE A 3 50.08 -32.58 -55.99
CA PHE A 3 50.02 -32.09 -57.38
C PHE A 3 48.87 -32.70 -58.22
N ARG A 4 48.08 -32.07 -59.01
CA ARG A 4 48.07 -30.89 -59.89
C ARG A 4 46.63 -30.84 -60.48
N SER A 5 45.99 -29.78 -60.68
CA SER A 5 46.03 -28.70 -61.65
C SER A 5 45.42 -29.02 -63.05
N VAL A 6 44.78 -27.99 -63.60
CA VAL A 6 44.59 -27.60 -65.02
C VAL A 6 43.24 -27.99 -65.58
N SER A 7 42.42 -27.17 -65.98
CA SER A 7 42.23 -25.95 -66.76
C SER A 7 41.33 -26.20 -67.97
N ASN A 8 40.47 -25.30 -68.18
CA ASN A 8 40.16 -24.56 -69.39
C ASN A 8 39.15 -25.03 -70.42
N THR A 9 38.28 -24.14 -70.72
CA THR A 9 37.71 -23.67 -72.03
C THR A 9 36.83 -24.65 -72.79
N ASP A 10 35.73 -24.28 -73.33
CA ASP A 10 35.26 -23.17 -74.11
C ASP A 10 33.77 -23.31 -74.54
N PHE A 11 33.10 -22.21 -74.63
CA PHE A 11 32.22 -21.73 -75.70
C PHE A 11 31.07 -22.59 -76.27
N ARG A 12 29.83 -22.22 -76.15
CA ARG A 12 28.93 -21.62 -77.14
C ARG A 12 27.46 -21.57 -76.74
N ALA A 13 26.99 -20.38 -76.78
CA ALA A 13 25.64 -19.85 -76.89
C ALA A 13 24.55 -20.78 -77.49
N ARG A 14 23.34 -20.72 -76.91
CA ARG A 14 22.03 -20.50 -77.57
C ARG A 14 20.95 -20.05 -76.61
N VAL A 15 20.57 -18.84 -76.71
CA VAL A 15 19.30 -18.11 -76.84
C VAL A 15 17.99 -18.87 -76.57
N ARG A 16 17.12 -18.14 -75.79
CA ARG A 16 15.64 -18.20 -75.62
C ARG A 16 15.18 -19.01 -74.42
N THR A 17 14.42 -18.46 -73.48
CA THR A 17 13.17 -17.71 -73.61
C THR A 17 12.88 -16.97 -72.26
N LEU A 18 12.52 -15.69 -72.33
CA LEU A 18 11.95 -14.92 -71.17
C LEU A 18 10.64 -15.57 -70.75
N LEU A 19 10.56 -15.93 -69.45
CA LEU A 19 9.32 -16.03 -68.73
C LEU A 19 9.43 -15.03 -67.52
N LEU A 20 8.83 -13.87 -67.70
CA LEU A 20 8.53 -12.93 -66.59
C LEU A 20 7.47 -13.59 -65.71
N ALA A 21 7.93 -14.21 -64.62
CA ALA A 21 7.08 -14.47 -63.47
C ALA A 21 7.06 -13.22 -62.60
N GLY A 22 6.05 -12.39 -62.77
CA GLY A 22 5.78 -11.25 -61.91
C GLY A 22 5.45 -11.74 -60.50
N SER A 23 6.43 -11.74 -59.62
CA SER A 23 6.22 -11.90 -58.20
C SER A 23 5.64 -10.60 -57.67
N THR A 24 4.32 -10.47 -57.63
CA THR A 24 3.62 -9.48 -56.83
C THR A 24 3.90 -9.79 -55.35
N ALA A 25 4.93 -9.16 -54.79
CA ALA A 25 5.12 -9.09 -53.35
C ALA A 25 3.97 -8.26 -52.81
N LEU A 26 2.92 -8.93 -52.30
CA LEU A 26 1.95 -8.29 -51.38
C LEU A 26 2.73 -7.87 -50.14
N ALA A 27 3.14 -6.61 -50.12
CA ALA A 27 3.55 -5.97 -48.86
C ALA A 27 2.32 -5.94 -47.97
N PHE A 28 2.22 -6.89 -47.04
CA PHE A 28 1.35 -6.75 -45.89
C PHE A 28 1.84 -5.54 -45.10
N VAL A 29 1.26 -4.39 -45.37
CA VAL A 29 1.32 -3.25 -44.45
C VAL A 29 0.56 -3.72 -43.19
N ALA A 30 1.29 -4.22 -42.21
CA ALA A 30 0.74 -4.46 -40.88
C ALA A 30 0.23 -3.11 -40.41
N ALA A 31 -1.08 -2.91 -40.42
CA ALA A 31 -1.69 -1.76 -39.77
C ALA A 31 -1.17 -1.74 -38.33
N PRO A 32 -0.80 -0.57 -37.80
CA PRO A 32 -0.37 -0.48 -36.41
C PRO A 32 -1.50 -1.05 -35.53
N VAL A 33 -1.20 -2.14 -34.83
CA VAL A 33 -2.12 -2.71 -33.86
C VAL A 33 -2.21 -1.66 -32.74
N TRP A 34 -3.32 -0.93 -32.70
CA TRP A 34 -3.59 0.00 -31.60
C TRP A 34 -3.72 -0.83 -30.31
N ALA A 35 -2.77 -0.64 -29.39
CA ALA A 35 -2.80 -1.24 -28.07
C ALA A 35 -3.12 -0.13 -27.08
N PHE A 36 -4.20 -0.28 -26.30
CA PHE A 36 -4.55 0.65 -25.24
C PHE A 36 -3.42 0.72 -24.21
N SER A 37 -3.07 1.91 -23.79
CA SER A 37 -1.90 2.17 -22.92
C SER A 37 -2.18 3.22 -21.86
N ILE A 38 -1.24 3.42 -20.95
CA ILE A 38 -1.31 4.52 -19.98
C ILE A 38 -1.32 5.90 -20.66
N ASP A 39 -0.73 6.03 -21.85
CA ASP A 39 -0.70 7.30 -22.58
C ASP A 39 -2.09 7.73 -23.08
N ASP A 40 -2.98 6.76 -23.40
CA ASP A 40 -4.37 7.06 -23.74
C ASP A 40 -5.12 7.67 -22.54
N VAL A 41 -4.86 7.15 -21.34
CA VAL A 41 -5.43 7.69 -20.10
C VAL A 41 -4.76 9.00 -19.71
N ALA A 42 -3.46 9.12 -19.92
CA ALA A 42 -2.70 10.35 -19.64
C ALA A 42 -3.14 11.51 -20.53
N SER A 43 -3.49 11.26 -21.79
CA SER A 43 -4.09 12.28 -22.66
C SER A 43 -5.38 12.80 -22.06
N LYS A 44 -6.29 11.90 -21.63
CA LYS A 44 -7.55 12.29 -20.96
C LYS A 44 -7.29 13.06 -19.65
N ALA A 45 -6.31 12.63 -18.85
CA ALA A 45 -5.95 13.31 -17.61
C ALA A 45 -5.43 14.72 -17.87
N LYS A 46 -4.59 14.88 -18.90
CA LYS A 46 -4.06 16.18 -19.32
C LYS A 46 -5.17 17.14 -19.81
N ASP A 47 -6.09 16.64 -20.62
CA ASP A 47 -7.22 17.43 -21.11
C ASP A 47 -8.09 17.91 -19.92
N LEU A 48 -8.41 16.99 -18.99
CA LEU A 48 -9.14 17.32 -17.76
C LEU A 48 -8.39 18.32 -16.87
N ALA A 49 -7.06 18.27 -16.83
CA ALA A 49 -6.26 19.26 -16.06
C ALA A 49 -6.37 20.67 -16.64
N GLY A 50 -6.61 20.81 -17.95
CA GLY A 50 -6.87 22.09 -18.61
C GLY A 50 -8.27 22.65 -18.37
N ASP A 51 -9.21 21.80 -17.94
CA ASP A 51 -10.58 22.20 -17.71
C ASP A 51 -10.84 22.56 -16.24
N LYS A 52 -11.84 23.42 -16.01
CA LYS A 52 -12.34 23.66 -14.65
C LYS A 52 -12.91 22.38 -14.08
N TYR A 53 -12.52 22.06 -12.84
CA TYR A 53 -13.09 20.88 -12.16
C TYR A 53 -14.61 20.93 -12.07
N SER A 54 -15.24 19.83 -12.42
CA SER A 54 -16.67 19.61 -12.24
C SER A 54 -16.86 18.40 -11.33
N ALA A 55 -17.39 18.65 -10.14
CA ALA A 55 -17.71 17.57 -9.22
C ALA A 55 -18.74 16.63 -9.87
N PRO A 56 -18.56 15.30 -9.73
CA PRO A 56 -19.57 14.37 -10.21
C PRO A 56 -20.87 14.59 -9.44
N THR A 57 -21.98 14.57 -10.16
CA THR A 57 -23.31 14.66 -9.54
C THR A 57 -23.76 13.28 -9.11
N SER A 58 -24.27 13.18 -7.89
CA SER A 58 -24.95 11.98 -7.42
C SER A 58 -26.41 12.04 -7.86
N ASN A 59 -26.88 10.99 -8.54
CA ASN A 59 -28.29 10.76 -8.85
C ASN A 59 -28.86 9.61 -8.01
N LEU A 60 -28.19 9.29 -6.89
CA LEU A 60 -28.58 8.19 -6.02
C LEU A 60 -29.87 8.56 -5.27
N PRO A 61 -30.94 7.76 -5.36
CA PRO A 61 -32.17 7.98 -4.59
C PRO A 61 -31.89 7.94 -3.08
N SER A 62 -32.64 8.70 -2.29
CA SER A 62 -32.46 8.81 -0.83
C SER A 62 -32.53 7.46 -0.13
N GLU A 63 -33.38 6.56 -0.57
CA GLU A 63 -33.50 5.19 -0.05
C GLU A 63 -32.18 4.38 -0.13
N PHE A 64 -31.28 4.74 -1.05
CA PHE A 64 -29.95 4.14 -1.15
C PHE A 64 -28.88 4.95 -0.40
N SER A 65 -28.94 6.27 -0.41
CA SER A 65 -27.96 7.12 0.28
C SER A 65 -28.11 7.07 1.81
N GLU A 66 -29.34 6.85 2.31
CA GLU A 66 -29.66 6.81 3.74
C GLU A 66 -29.68 5.38 4.33
N MET A 67 -29.42 4.35 3.50
CA MET A 67 -29.43 2.97 3.97
C MET A 67 -28.33 2.71 5.00
N LYS A 68 -28.60 1.79 5.92
CA LYS A 68 -27.61 1.33 6.90
C LYS A 68 -26.63 0.36 6.27
N PHE A 69 -25.44 0.22 6.87
CA PHE A 69 -24.43 -0.71 6.41
C PHE A 69 -24.94 -2.16 6.29
N ALA A 70 -25.73 -2.64 7.26
CA ALA A 70 -26.33 -3.98 7.23
C ALA A 70 -27.28 -4.19 6.03
N ASP A 71 -27.96 -3.13 5.57
CA ASP A 71 -28.80 -3.18 4.39
C ASP A 71 -27.95 -3.19 3.12
N TYR A 72 -26.93 -2.33 3.06
CA TYR A 72 -26.00 -2.29 1.94
C TYR A 72 -25.29 -3.63 1.71
N GLN A 73 -24.94 -4.35 2.77
CA GLN A 73 -24.32 -5.68 2.70
C GLN A 73 -25.22 -6.75 2.06
N GLN A 74 -26.54 -6.55 2.03
CA GLN A 74 -27.47 -7.47 1.35
C GLN A 74 -27.39 -7.36 -0.17
N ILE A 75 -26.91 -6.22 -0.69
CA ILE A 75 -26.83 -6.00 -2.14
C ILE A 75 -25.61 -6.72 -2.68
N ARG A 76 -25.85 -7.80 -3.42
CA ARG A 76 -24.79 -8.68 -3.93
C ARG A 76 -24.85 -8.80 -5.44
N PHE A 77 -23.70 -8.77 -6.09
CA PHE A 77 -23.59 -9.08 -7.51
C PHE A 77 -23.78 -10.59 -7.73
N ILE A 78 -24.83 -10.96 -8.48
CA ILE A 78 -25.22 -12.36 -8.67
C ILE A 78 -24.59 -13.01 -9.90
N ASN A 79 -24.64 -14.35 -9.92
CA ASN A 79 -24.23 -15.22 -11.04
C ASN A 79 -22.78 -15.05 -11.47
N GLY A 80 -21.92 -15.18 -10.48
CA GLY A 80 -20.55 -15.57 -10.66
C GLY A 80 -19.81 -14.67 -11.62
N ALA A 81 -19.82 -13.40 -11.42
CA ALA A 81 -18.79 -12.56 -11.98
C ALA A 81 -18.87 -12.30 -13.49
N TYR A 82 -18.49 -11.11 -13.84
CA TYR A 82 -18.14 -10.74 -15.21
C TYR A 82 -16.95 -11.60 -15.68
N TRP A 83 -16.95 -12.05 -16.91
CA TRP A 83 -16.08 -13.08 -17.48
C TRP A 83 -16.34 -14.52 -16.96
N GLY A 84 -17.44 -14.77 -16.29
CA GLY A 84 -17.75 -16.08 -15.72
C GLY A 84 -17.73 -17.24 -16.75
N LYS A 85 -18.09 -16.95 -18.00
CA LYS A 85 -18.08 -17.92 -19.12
C LYS A 85 -16.73 -18.02 -19.82
N LEU A 86 -15.76 -17.14 -19.54
CA LEU A 86 -14.44 -17.19 -20.16
C LEU A 86 -13.53 -18.19 -19.44
N LYS A 87 -12.69 -18.89 -20.20
CA LYS A 87 -11.61 -19.70 -19.65
C LYS A 87 -10.45 -18.80 -19.24
N THR A 88 -10.60 -18.10 -18.11
CA THR A 88 -9.58 -17.24 -17.52
C THR A 88 -9.66 -17.37 -16.00
N PRO A 89 -8.52 -17.32 -15.26
CA PRO A 89 -8.55 -17.40 -13.81
C PRO A 89 -9.16 -16.15 -13.17
N PHE A 90 -9.03 -14.98 -13.82
CA PHE A 90 -9.55 -13.72 -13.29
C PHE A 90 -11.03 -13.53 -13.62
N LYS A 91 -11.79 -13.04 -12.66
CA LYS A 91 -13.19 -12.62 -12.79
C LYS A 91 -13.38 -11.25 -12.15
N LEU A 92 -14.49 -10.56 -12.50
CA LEU A 92 -14.87 -9.31 -11.85
C LEU A 92 -16.24 -9.45 -11.20
N SER A 93 -16.42 -8.76 -10.10
CA SER A 93 -17.71 -8.51 -9.44
C SER A 93 -17.80 -7.01 -9.20
N PHE A 94 -19.02 -6.46 -9.20
CA PHE A 94 -19.21 -5.02 -9.10
C PHE A 94 -19.94 -4.65 -7.82
N TYR A 95 -19.63 -3.44 -7.30
CA TYR A 95 -20.36 -2.84 -6.20
C TYR A 95 -21.52 -2.00 -6.74
N HIS A 96 -22.66 -2.13 -6.10
CA HIS A 96 -23.78 -1.24 -6.31
C HIS A 96 -23.52 0.11 -5.61
N GLN A 97 -24.12 1.20 -6.11
CA GLN A 97 -24.15 2.44 -5.36
C GLN A 97 -25.02 2.29 -4.09
N GLY A 98 -24.66 2.99 -3.03
CA GLY A 98 -25.39 3.02 -1.76
C GLY A 98 -24.57 3.65 -0.65
N MET A 99 -25.23 4.13 0.39
CA MET A 99 -24.59 4.88 1.48
C MET A 99 -23.77 6.08 0.94
N HIS A 100 -22.56 6.24 1.39
CA HIS A 100 -21.60 7.26 0.92
C HIS A 100 -20.92 6.90 -0.42
N PHE A 101 -21.17 5.70 -0.97
CA PHE A 101 -20.73 5.32 -2.32
C PHE A 101 -21.78 5.79 -3.36
N ASP A 102 -22.02 7.08 -3.38
CA ASP A 102 -23.11 7.74 -4.11
C ASP A 102 -22.75 8.08 -5.57
N THR A 103 -21.48 8.07 -5.90
CA THR A 103 -20.98 8.48 -7.21
C THR A 103 -20.53 7.26 -8.01
N PRO A 104 -21.07 7.06 -9.23
CA PRO A 104 -20.69 5.92 -10.06
C PRO A 104 -19.33 6.13 -10.70
N VAL A 105 -18.63 5.00 -10.95
CA VAL A 105 -17.41 4.93 -11.74
C VAL A 105 -17.72 4.32 -13.11
N LYS A 106 -17.05 4.81 -14.16
CA LYS A 106 -17.12 4.19 -15.48
C LYS A 106 -16.14 3.02 -15.53
N ILE A 107 -16.57 1.89 -16.06
CA ILE A 107 -15.72 0.69 -16.18
C ILE A 107 -15.77 0.23 -17.64
N ASN A 108 -14.60 0.03 -18.23
CA ASN A 108 -14.46 -0.39 -19.61
C ASN A 108 -13.66 -1.70 -19.68
N GLU A 109 -14.04 -2.59 -20.56
CA GLU A 109 -13.26 -3.75 -20.96
C GLU A 109 -12.37 -3.39 -22.14
N VAL A 110 -11.10 -3.74 -22.04
CA VAL A 110 -10.11 -3.57 -23.11
C VAL A 110 -9.76 -4.93 -23.72
N THR A 111 -9.82 -5.00 -25.04
CA THR A 111 -9.32 -6.14 -25.82
C THR A 111 -8.20 -5.66 -26.77
N ALA A 112 -7.59 -6.57 -27.51
CA ALA A 112 -6.55 -6.20 -28.48
C ALA A 112 -7.03 -5.20 -29.55
N THR A 113 -8.33 -5.07 -29.78
CA THR A 113 -8.89 -4.28 -30.90
C THR A 113 -9.99 -3.33 -30.48
N THR A 114 -10.50 -3.41 -29.25
CA THR A 114 -11.67 -2.62 -28.84
C THR A 114 -11.62 -2.22 -27.39
N VAL A 115 -12.20 -1.06 -27.07
CA VAL A 115 -12.59 -0.64 -25.73
C VAL A 115 -14.12 -0.59 -25.68
N LYS A 116 -14.71 -1.29 -24.71
CA LYS A 116 -16.17 -1.37 -24.57
C LYS A 116 -16.61 -1.03 -23.14
N PRO A 117 -17.56 -0.13 -22.93
CA PRO A 117 -18.09 0.13 -21.60
C PRO A 117 -18.83 -1.09 -21.05
N ILE A 118 -18.58 -1.41 -19.80
CA ILE A 118 -19.35 -2.39 -19.03
C ILE A 118 -20.52 -1.63 -18.40
N LYS A 119 -21.68 -1.70 -19.06
CA LYS A 119 -22.87 -1.00 -18.62
C LYS A 119 -23.45 -1.60 -17.35
N TYR A 120 -23.94 -0.74 -16.47
CA TYR A 120 -24.70 -1.18 -15.31
C TYR A 120 -25.91 -1.99 -15.75
N ASP A 121 -26.18 -3.06 -15.02
CA ASP A 121 -27.33 -3.95 -15.24
C ASP A 121 -27.89 -4.34 -13.87
N ARG A 122 -29.03 -3.75 -13.50
CA ARG A 122 -29.72 -4.02 -12.24
C ARG A 122 -30.00 -5.51 -12.03
N THR A 123 -30.31 -6.25 -13.09
CA THR A 123 -30.64 -7.68 -13.03
C THR A 123 -29.46 -8.56 -12.57
N LYS A 124 -28.25 -7.98 -12.49
CA LYS A 124 -27.05 -8.64 -11.97
C LYS A 124 -26.87 -8.48 -10.46
N PHE A 125 -27.81 -7.83 -9.79
CA PHE A 125 -27.77 -7.68 -8.33
C PHE A 125 -28.92 -8.40 -7.66
N ASP A 126 -28.61 -9.08 -6.58
CA ASP A 126 -29.53 -9.56 -5.58
C ASP A 126 -29.61 -8.52 -4.45
N PHE A 127 -30.80 -8.05 -4.16
CA PHE A 127 -31.05 -7.06 -3.12
C PHE A 127 -31.48 -7.69 -1.80
N GLY A 128 -31.46 -9.01 -1.70
CA GLY A 128 -31.89 -9.75 -0.50
C GLY A 128 -33.36 -9.47 -0.16
N SER A 129 -33.60 -9.01 1.05
CA SER A 129 -34.95 -8.66 1.53
C SER A 129 -35.39 -7.23 1.17
N LEU A 130 -34.47 -6.42 0.62
CA LEU A 130 -34.74 -5.01 0.32
C LEU A 130 -35.66 -4.88 -0.89
N LYS A 131 -36.59 -3.94 -0.80
CA LYS A 131 -37.54 -3.62 -1.89
C LYS A 131 -37.30 -2.19 -2.33
N PHE A 132 -36.98 -2.01 -3.59
CA PHE A 132 -36.80 -0.70 -4.23
C PHE A 132 -37.68 -0.58 -5.46
N ASP A 133 -38.05 0.65 -5.81
CA ASP A 133 -38.65 0.93 -7.11
C ASP A 133 -37.65 0.57 -8.22
N GLU A 134 -38.08 -0.32 -9.11
CA GLU A 134 -37.23 -0.75 -10.24
C GLU A 134 -36.83 0.41 -11.16
N ASN A 135 -37.70 1.40 -11.31
CA ASN A 135 -37.40 2.58 -12.13
C ASN A 135 -36.36 3.47 -11.47
N ALA A 136 -36.35 3.59 -10.14
CA ALA A 136 -35.35 4.35 -9.38
C ALA A 136 -33.93 3.76 -9.49
N THR A 137 -33.81 2.47 -9.78
CA THR A 137 -32.52 1.78 -9.90
C THR A 137 -32.04 1.57 -11.33
N LYS A 138 -32.83 1.91 -12.32
CA LYS A 138 -32.59 1.58 -13.73
C LYS A 138 -31.34 2.25 -14.32
N ASP A 139 -31.11 3.50 -13.96
CA ASP A 139 -30.06 4.34 -14.52
C ASP A 139 -28.91 4.62 -13.52
N LEU A 140 -28.76 3.77 -12.50
CA LEU A 140 -27.64 3.83 -11.57
C LEU A 140 -26.35 3.34 -12.24
N GLY A 141 -25.26 3.31 -11.49
CA GLY A 141 -23.96 2.84 -11.95
C GLY A 141 -23.28 1.92 -10.93
N TYR A 142 -22.09 1.47 -11.27
CA TYR A 142 -21.25 0.75 -10.34
C TYR A 142 -20.50 1.74 -9.45
N ALA A 143 -20.44 1.49 -8.14
CA ALA A 143 -19.62 2.28 -7.20
C ALA A 143 -18.13 1.89 -7.26
N GLY A 144 -17.85 0.71 -7.76
CA GLY A 144 -16.51 0.14 -7.85
C GLY A 144 -16.57 -1.33 -8.28
N PHE A 145 -15.45 -2.02 -8.13
CA PHE A 145 -15.36 -3.43 -8.53
C PHE A 145 -14.39 -4.23 -7.67
N ARG A 146 -14.56 -5.54 -7.71
CA ARG A 146 -13.70 -6.56 -7.10
C ARG A 146 -13.05 -7.39 -8.18
N VAL A 147 -11.81 -7.79 -7.94
CA VAL A 147 -11.13 -8.82 -8.73
C VAL A 147 -11.20 -10.13 -7.96
N LEU A 148 -11.66 -11.16 -8.65
CA LEU A 148 -11.76 -12.52 -8.11
C LEU A 148 -10.72 -13.41 -8.79
N TYR A 149 -10.13 -14.33 -8.01
CA TYR A 149 -9.10 -15.26 -8.47
C TYR A 149 -9.09 -16.50 -7.58
N PRO A 150 -8.83 -17.72 -8.10
CA PRO A 150 -8.80 -18.95 -7.30
C PRO A 150 -7.47 -19.06 -6.52
N ILE A 151 -7.27 -18.17 -5.52
CA ILE A 151 -5.99 -18.04 -4.82
C ILE A 151 -5.83 -19.09 -3.70
N ASN A 152 -6.90 -19.41 -2.97
CA ASN A 152 -6.86 -20.36 -1.86
C ASN A 152 -7.18 -21.78 -2.30
N LYS A 153 -8.21 -21.95 -3.16
CA LYS A 153 -8.63 -23.24 -3.70
C LYS A 153 -8.92 -23.09 -5.19
N ALA A 154 -8.51 -24.09 -5.99
CA ALA A 154 -8.61 -24.05 -7.45
C ALA A 154 -10.05 -23.97 -7.99
N ASP A 155 -11.01 -24.47 -7.23
CA ASP A 155 -12.44 -24.53 -7.56
C ASP A 155 -13.26 -23.36 -6.98
N LYS A 156 -12.62 -22.46 -6.22
CA LYS A 156 -13.29 -21.33 -5.56
C LYS A 156 -12.67 -20.00 -6.01
N GLN A 157 -13.53 -19.08 -6.42
CA GLN A 157 -13.14 -17.70 -6.70
C GLN A 157 -13.15 -16.91 -5.39
N ASP A 158 -11.97 -16.47 -4.94
CA ASP A 158 -11.81 -15.61 -3.78
C ASP A 158 -11.64 -14.16 -4.25
N GLU A 159 -12.11 -13.21 -3.47
CA GLU A 159 -11.84 -11.78 -3.68
C GLU A 159 -10.37 -11.51 -3.34
N ILE A 160 -9.61 -10.94 -4.28
CA ILE A 160 -8.19 -10.67 -4.11
C ILE A 160 -7.84 -9.18 -4.20
N ALA A 161 -8.70 -8.37 -4.80
CA ALA A 161 -8.52 -6.93 -4.86
C ALA A 161 -9.87 -6.22 -4.96
N THR A 162 -9.91 -5.01 -4.42
CA THR A 162 -11.09 -4.13 -4.48
C THR A 162 -10.67 -2.69 -4.78
N PHE A 163 -11.47 -2.02 -5.61
CA PHE A 163 -11.40 -0.59 -5.91
C PHE A 163 -12.77 0.01 -5.58
N LEU A 164 -12.87 0.73 -4.47
CA LEU A 164 -14.12 1.29 -3.97
C LEU A 164 -13.85 2.54 -3.13
N GLY A 165 -14.57 3.61 -3.42
CA GLY A 165 -14.50 4.89 -2.72
C GLY A 165 -13.25 5.71 -3.05
N ALA A 166 -13.42 6.98 -3.39
CA ALA A 166 -12.34 7.89 -3.77
C ALA A 166 -11.29 7.22 -4.68
N SER A 167 -10.02 7.18 -4.27
CA SER A 167 -8.97 6.45 -4.99
C SER A 167 -8.40 5.27 -4.18
N TYR A 168 -9.17 4.75 -3.24
CA TYR A 168 -8.78 3.61 -2.40
C TYR A 168 -8.78 2.30 -3.17
N PHE A 169 -7.79 1.47 -2.86
CA PHE A 169 -7.75 0.07 -3.28
C PHE A 169 -7.08 -0.79 -2.22
N ARG A 170 -7.51 -2.04 -2.14
CA ARG A 170 -6.98 -3.06 -1.23
C ARG A 170 -6.66 -4.31 -2.02
N VAL A 171 -5.64 -5.05 -1.58
CA VAL A 171 -5.26 -6.32 -2.19
C VAL A 171 -4.90 -7.32 -1.11
N VAL A 172 -5.12 -8.60 -1.38
CA VAL A 172 -4.73 -9.70 -0.49
C VAL A 172 -4.06 -10.83 -1.25
N GLY A 173 -3.09 -11.44 -0.62
CA GLY A 173 -2.45 -12.66 -1.07
C GLY A 173 -3.15 -13.91 -0.53
N LYS A 174 -2.53 -15.07 -0.74
CA LYS A 174 -3.06 -16.36 -0.29
C LYS A 174 -3.15 -16.43 1.23
N GLY A 175 -4.34 -16.74 1.75
CA GLY A 175 -4.59 -16.90 3.20
C GLY A 175 -4.70 -15.58 3.97
N GLN A 176 -4.62 -14.43 3.29
CA GLN A 176 -4.74 -13.11 3.89
C GLN A 176 -6.21 -12.65 3.94
N VAL A 177 -6.49 -11.71 4.82
CA VAL A 177 -7.75 -10.95 4.88
C VAL A 177 -7.47 -9.47 4.69
N TYR A 178 -8.47 -8.68 4.29
CA TYR A 178 -8.30 -7.24 4.14
C TYR A 178 -7.95 -6.55 5.46
N GLY A 179 -6.96 -5.70 5.40
CA GLY A 179 -6.57 -4.75 6.44
C GLY A 179 -6.37 -3.37 5.81
N LEU A 180 -5.16 -2.85 5.87
CA LEU A 180 -4.81 -1.54 5.34
C LEU A 180 -5.13 -1.37 3.85
N SER A 181 -5.29 -0.11 3.45
CA SER A 181 -5.56 0.32 2.07
C SER A 181 -4.38 1.06 1.47
N ALA A 182 -4.33 1.12 0.14
CA ALA A 182 -3.56 2.10 -0.60
C ALA A 182 -4.49 3.10 -1.29
N ARG A 183 -3.97 4.27 -1.64
CA ARG A 183 -4.68 5.31 -2.39
C ARG A 183 -3.90 5.70 -3.65
N GLY A 184 -4.58 6.24 -4.65
CA GLY A 184 -3.92 6.78 -5.83
C GLY A 184 -3.04 7.97 -5.48
N LEU A 185 -3.59 8.95 -4.78
CA LEU A 185 -2.92 10.21 -4.43
C LEU A 185 -3.51 10.76 -3.12
N ALA A 186 -2.69 11.47 -2.35
CA ALA A 186 -3.11 12.25 -1.20
C ALA A 186 -2.72 13.73 -1.40
N ILE A 187 -3.62 14.66 -1.06
CA ILE A 187 -3.38 16.09 -1.22
C ILE A 187 -3.72 16.80 0.07
N ASP A 188 -2.74 17.55 0.59
CA ASP A 188 -2.84 18.37 1.80
C ASP A 188 -3.32 17.59 3.04
N THR A 189 -2.98 16.31 3.13
CA THR A 189 -3.29 15.46 4.28
C THR A 189 -2.74 16.06 5.57
N ALA A 190 -3.57 16.11 6.60
CA ALA A 190 -3.29 16.67 7.92
C ALA A 190 -2.95 18.18 7.93
N LEU A 191 -3.29 18.92 6.90
CA LEU A 191 -3.16 20.38 6.91
C LEU A 191 -4.43 21.05 7.41
N PRO A 192 -4.32 22.22 8.09
CA PRO A 192 -5.49 22.99 8.54
C PRO A 192 -6.42 23.43 7.42
N SER A 193 -5.94 23.50 6.18
CA SER A 193 -6.74 23.82 5.00
C SER A 193 -7.75 22.73 4.62
N GLY A 194 -7.62 21.54 5.21
CA GLY A 194 -8.39 20.35 4.88
C GLY A 194 -7.73 19.49 3.80
N GLU A 195 -7.97 18.20 3.89
CA GLU A 195 -7.48 17.20 2.91
C GLU A 195 -8.40 17.17 1.69
N GLU A 196 -7.81 17.04 0.52
CA GLU A 196 -8.51 16.75 -0.72
C GLU A 196 -8.36 15.27 -1.07
N PHE A 197 -9.48 14.61 -1.39
CA PHE A 197 -9.54 13.19 -1.74
C PHE A 197 -9.74 12.99 -3.24
N PRO A 198 -8.65 12.86 -4.03
CA PRO A 198 -8.77 12.49 -5.44
C PRO A 198 -9.49 11.15 -5.61
N ARG A 199 -10.29 11.05 -6.68
CA ARG A 199 -11.09 9.85 -6.94
C ARG A 199 -10.76 9.25 -8.30
N PHE A 200 -10.79 7.92 -8.37
CA PHE A 200 -10.83 7.22 -9.65
C PHE A 200 -12.25 7.34 -10.21
N ARG A 201 -12.38 7.96 -11.38
CA ARG A 201 -13.68 8.17 -12.02
C ARG A 201 -13.96 7.25 -13.20
N GLU A 202 -12.92 6.67 -13.81
CA GLU A 202 -13.03 5.77 -14.94
C GLU A 202 -11.92 4.72 -14.91
N PHE A 203 -12.25 3.47 -15.24
CA PHE A 203 -11.34 2.35 -15.29
C PHE A 203 -11.39 1.67 -16.65
N TRP A 204 -10.25 1.10 -17.08
CA TRP A 204 -10.11 0.23 -18.25
C TRP A 204 -9.39 -1.03 -17.79
N ILE A 205 -10.03 -2.19 -18.00
CA ILE A 205 -9.54 -3.47 -17.50
C ILE A 205 -9.28 -4.35 -18.71
N GLU A 206 -8.03 -4.79 -18.88
CA GLU A 206 -7.68 -5.70 -19.96
C GLU A 206 -8.34 -7.05 -19.76
N ARG A 207 -9.00 -7.55 -20.82
CA ARG A 207 -9.60 -8.89 -20.79
C ARG A 207 -8.51 -9.94 -20.69
N PRO A 208 -8.43 -10.72 -19.60
CA PRO A 208 -7.38 -11.70 -19.40
C PRO A 208 -7.60 -12.93 -20.28
N LYS A 209 -6.50 -13.57 -20.68
CA LYS A 209 -6.47 -14.86 -21.39
C LYS A 209 -6.43 -16.02 -20.39
N ALA A 210 -6.59 -17.24 -20.90
CA ALA A 210 -6.66 -18.45 -20.08
C ALA A 210 -5.41 -18.71 -19.21
N GLN A 211 -4.23 -18.34 -19.69
CA GLN A 211 -2.95 -18.57 -19.02
C GLN A 211 -2.35 -17.34 -18.36
N ASP A 212 -3.07 -16.22 -18.36
CA ASP A 212 -2.56 -14.98 -17.76
C ASP A 212 -2.44 -15.11 -16.24
N LYS A 213 -1.26 -14.74 -15.73
CA LYS A 213 -0.94 -14.75 -14.31
C LYS A 213 -1.01 -13.36 -13.70
N GLN A 214 -1.43 -12.36 -14.47
CA GLN A 214 -1.55 -10.97 -14.05
C GLN A 214 -2.77 -10.33 -14.70
N LEU A 215 -3.30 -9.31 -14.05
CA LEU A 215 -4.39 -8.48 -14.56
C LEU A 215 -3.89 -7.04 -14.67
N VAL A 216 -4.14 -6.42 -15.83
CA VAL A 216 -3.81 -5.01 -16.06
C VAL A 216 -5.08 -4.17 -15.95
N ILE A 217 -4.97 -3.11 -15.16
CA ILE A 217 -6.06 -2.16 -14.89
C ILE A 217 -5.49 -0.76 -15.10
N TYR A 218 -6.19 0.08 -15.85
CA TYR A 218 -5.89 1.50 -15.95
C TYR A 218 -6.99 2.29 -15.24
N ALA A 219 -6.63 3.44 -14.69
CA ALA A 219 -7.58 4.32 -14.01
C ALA A 219 -7.30 5.79 -14.31
N LEU A 220 -8.37 6.56 -14.47
CA LEU A 220 -8.35 8.01 -14.56
C LEU A 220 -8.73 8.60 -13.20
N LEU A 221 -7.80 9.33 -12.60
CA LEU A 221 -7.98 10.04 -11.35
C LEU A 221 -8.37 11.48 -11.63
N ASP A 222 -9.25 12.03 -10.80
CA ASP A 222 -9.74 13.41 -10.91
C ASP A 222 -10.08 14.01 -9.55
N SER A 223 -9.73 15.29 -9.36
CA SER A 223 -10.03 16.08 -8.17
C SER A 223 -9.94 17.58 -8.47
N PRO A 224 -10.35 18.48 -7.54
CA PRO A 224 -10.26 19.91 -7.75
C PRO A 224 -8.89 20.42 -8.21
N ARG A 225 -7.78 19.89 -7.64
CA ARG A 225 -6.44 20.37 -7.92
C ARG A 225 -5.53 19.40 -8.66
N ALA A 226 -5.97 18.18 -8.93
CA ALA A 226 -5.16 17.20 -9.64
C ALA A 226 -5.97 16.27 -10.53
N THR A 227 -5.33 15.81 -11.61
CA THR A 227 -5.78 14.68 -12.44
C THR A 227 -4.64 13.70 -12.59
N GLY A 228 -4.95 12.45 -12.94
CA GLY A 228 -3.90 11.46 -13.11
C GLY A 228 -4.31 10.25 -13.92
N ALA A 229 -3.34 9.69 -14.62
CA ALA A 229 -3.43 8.40 -15.28
C ALA A 229 -2.65 7.37 -14.47
N TYR A 230 -3.27 6.23 -14.20
CA TYR A 230 -2.68 5.13 -13.46
C TYR A 230 -2.73 3.84 -14.28
N ARG A 231 -1.69 3.03 -14.15
CA ARG A 231 -1.65 1.65 -14.65
C ARG A 231 -1.23 0.74 -13.51
N PHE A 232 -2.07 -0.24 -13.20
CA PHE A 232 -1.86 -1.27 -12.20
C PHE A 232 -1.64 -2.62 -12.88
N VAL A 233 -0.62 -3.36 -12.45
CA VAL A 233 -0.40 -4.75 -12.87
C VAL A 233 -0.45 -5.63 -11.63
N LEU A 234 -1.59 -6.25 -11.41
CA LEU A 234 -1.85 -7.13 -10.27
C LEU A 234 -1.36 -8.54 -10.53
N ARG A 235 -0.52 -9.08 -9.65
CA ARG A 235 -0.03 -10.47 -9.65
C ARG A 235 -0.43 -11.15 -8.35
N PRO A 236 -1.42 -12.05 -8.38
CA PRO A 236 -1.79 -12.87 -7.23
C PRO A 236 -0.69 -13.88 -6.89
N GLY A 237 -0.51 -14.16 -5.59
CA GLY A 237 0.47 -15.13 -5.11
C GLY A 237 0.35 -15.38 -3.61
N LYS A 238 1.37 -16.02 -2.99
CA LYS A 238 1.52 -16.05 -1.53
C LYS A 238 1.46 -14.62 -1.02
N ASP A 239 2.30 -13.76 -1.61
CA ASP A 239 2.20 -12.32 -1.51
C ASP A 239 1.51 -11.78 -2.77
N ALA A 240 0.67 -10.79 -2.60
CA ALA A 240 0.11 -10.09 -3.73
C ALA A 240 1.03 -8.92 -4.09
N VAL A 241 1.34 -8.81 -5.38
CA VAL A 241 2.23 -7.76 -5.88
C VAL A 241 1.50 -6.92 -6.91
N MET A 242 1.61 -5.61 -6.80
CA MET A 242 1.05 -4.68 -7.77
C MET A 242 2.10 -3.67 -8.23
N ASP A 243 2.48 -3.72 -9.52
CA ASP A 243 3.26 -2.65 -10.11
C ASP A 243 2.33 -1.49 -10.47
N VAL A 244 2.69 -0.30 -10.05
CA VAL A 244 1.93 0.93 -10.29
C VAL A 244 2.79 1.90 -11.09
N GLN A 245 2.23 2.43 -12.17
CA GLN A 245 2.76 3.56 -12.93
C GLN A 245 1.73 4.66 -12.89
N ALA A 246 2.18 5.90 -12.67
CA ALA A 246 1.29 7.05 -12.62
C ALA A 246 1.89 8.24 -13.36
N ARG A 247 1.00 9.02 -13.99
CA ARG A 247 1.30 10.34 -14.55
C ARG A 247 0.25 11.31 -14.04
N VAL A 248 0.66 12.24 -13.20
CA VAL A 248 -0.20 13.22 -12.52
C VAL A 248 0.00 14.60 -13.10
N PHE A 249 -1.07 15.38 -13.23
CA PHE A 249 -1.06 16.78 -13.63
C PHE A 249 -1.79 17.59 -12.56
N LEU A 250 -1.14 18.64 -12.06
CA LEU A 250 -1.79 19.58 -11.16
C LEU A 250 -2.60 20.61 -11.97
N ARG A 251 -3.84 20.87 -11.53
CA ARG A 251 -4.65 22.00 -11.98
C ARG A 251 -4.28 23.29 -11.27
N ASP A 252 -3.91 23.15 -10.01
CA ASP A 252 -3.54 24.26 -9.13
C ASP A 252 -2.46 23.81 -8.14
N LYS A 253 -1.83 24.78 -7.49
CA LYS A 253 -0.81 24.52 -6.48
C LYS A 253 -1.37 23.72 -5.30
N VAL A 254 -0.57 22.80 -4.82
CA VAL A 254 -0.82 22.03 -3.58
C VAL A 254 0.31 22.33 -2.60
N SER A 255 -0.01 22.29 -1.31
CA SER A 255 1.03 22.50 -0.28
C SER A 255 1.77 21.21 0.03
N LYS A 256 1.08 20.07 -0.11
CA LYS A 256 1.60 18.74 0.19
C LYS A 256 1.03 17.73 -0.80
N LEU A 257 1.91 17.03 -1.52
CA LEU A 257 1.53 16.00 -2.48
C LEU A 257 2.02 14.63 -1.99
N GLY A 258 1.10 13.80 -1.53
CA GLY A 258 1.40 12.45 -1.07
C GLY A 258 1.37 11.44 -2.20
N LEU A 259 2.53 10.87 -2.55
CA LEU A 259 2.68 9.80 -3.52
C LEU A 259 2.69 8.44 -2.84
N ALA A 260 2.11 7.43 -3.51
CA ALA A 260 1.97 6.06 -3.02
C ALA A 260 1.41 5.99 -1.57
N PRO A 261 0.29 6.66 -1.28
CA PRO A 261 -0.23 6.72 0.07
C PRO A 261 -0.75 5.35 0.53
N LEU A 262 -0.45 5.02 1.79
CA LEU A 262 -1.01 3.91 2.55
C LEU A 262 -1.90 4.45 3.65
N THR A 263 -2.99 3.76 3.94
CA THR A 263 -3.94 4.12 5.01
C THR A 263 -4.24 2.89 5.84
N SER A 264 -4.12 3.01 7.15
CA SER A 264 -4.24 1.92 8.11
C SER A 264 -4.97 2.35 9.38
N MET A 265 -5.15 1.41 10.29
CA MET A 265 -5.78 1.64 11.59
C MET A 265 -4.85 1.17 12.72
N TYR A 266 -4.73 1.99 13.76
CA TYR A 266 -4.09 1.64 15.03
C TYR A 266 -4.90 2.22 16.17
N LEU A 267 -5.42 1.36 17.04
CA LEU A 267 -6.17 1.77 18.22
C LEU A 267 -5.33 1.65 19.50
N PHE A 268 -4.76 0.49 19.75
CA PHE A 268 -3.82 0.23 20.84
C PHE A 268 -2.95 -1.01 20.58
N GLY A 269 -1.85 -1.13 21.31
CA GLY A 269 -0.92 -2.26 21.21
C GLY A 269 0.06 -2.27 22.38
N SER A 270 1.06 -3.12 22.33
CA SER A 270 2.02 -3.30 23.45
C SER A 270 2.81 -2.03 23.80
N ASN A 271 3.05 -1.14 22.83
CA ASN A 271 3.70 0.17 23.07
C ASN A 271 2.73 1.25 23.56
N GLN A 272 1.43 1.03 23.44
CA GLN A 272 0.36 1.89 23.93
C GLN A 272 -0.82 1.02 24.38
N PRO A 273 -0.75 0.38 25.57
CA PRO A 273 -1.82 -0.44 26.08
C PRO A 273 -3.14 0.31 26.20
N SER A 274 -4.25 -0.40 25.99
CA SER A 274 -5.59 0.18 26.13
C SER A 274 -5.83 0.71 27.53
N GLU A 275 -6.35 1.92 27.63
CA GLU A 275 -6.84 2.50 28.89
C GLU A 275 -8.21 1.92 29.30
N GLN A 276 -8.92 1.29 28.35
CA GLN A 276 -10.22 0.67 28.56
C GLN A 276 -10.07 -0.84 28.75
N HIS A 277 -10.99 -1.44 29.51
CA HIS A 277 -11.06 -2.89 29.60
C HIS A 277 -11.44 -3.48 28.25
N ASN A 278 -10.50 -4.19 27.64
CA ASN A 278 -10.66 -4.92 26.39
C ASN A 278 -10.05 -6.31 26.55
N PHE A 279 -10.71 -7.35 26.02
CA PHE A 279 -10.16 -8.71 26.08
C PHE A 279 -9.03 -8.92 25.07
N ARG A 280 -9.00 -8.10 24.00
CA ARG A 280 -7.95 -8.12 22.98
C ARG A 280 -6.70 -7.42 23.51
N PRO A 281 -5.52 -8.06 23.48
CA PRO A 281 -4.28 -7.40 23.92
C PRO A 281 -3.83 -6.27 23.00
N GLU A 282 -4.04 -6.43 21.67
CA GLU A 282 -3.68 -5.44 20.65
C GLU A 282 -4.82 -5.32 19.62
N LEU A 283 -4.95 -4.14 19.03
CA LEU A 283 -5.98 -3.87 18.02
C LEU A 283 -5.43 -2.87 16.99
N HIS A 284 -4.95 -3.39 15.87
CA HIS A 284 -4.40 -2.59 14.78
C HIS A 284 -4.22 -3.40 13.49
N ASP A 285 -4.30 -2.74 12.33
CA ASP A 285 -3.97 -3.29 11.01
C ASP A 285 -2.47 -3.26 10.72
N SER A 286 -1.77 -2.31 11.33
CA SER A 286 -0.33 -2.16 11.24
C SER A 286 0.24 -1.78 12.60
N SER A 287 1.40 -2.31 12.95
CA SER A 287 2.08 -2.02 14.21
C SER A 287 3.14 -0.92 14.09
N GLY A 288 3.60 -0.59 12.87
CA GLY A 288 4.61 0.44 12.67
C GLY A 288 4.85 0.81 11.20
N LEU A 289 5.52 1.96 11.05
CA LEU A 289 6.10 2.40 9.78
C LEU A 289 7.55 1.92 9.71
N GLN A 290 7.92 1.28 8.62
CA GLN A 290 9.29 0.97 8.27
C GLN A 290 9.75 1.83 7.10
N ILE A 291 11.02 2.29 7.14
CA ILE A 291 11.66 3.05 6.07
C ILE A 291 13.03 2.43 5.77
N HIS A 292 13.31 2.22 4.48
CA HIS A 292 14.64 1.93 3.97
C HIS A 292 15.13 3.16 3.21
N ALA A 293 15.99 3.93 3.84
CA ALA A 293 16.50 5.17 3.30
C ALA A 293 17.54 4.93 2.18
N GLY A 294 17.74 5.93 1.32
CA GLY A 294 18.70 5.85 0.22
C GLY A 294 20.14 5.65 0.67
N ASN A 295 20.51 6.18 1.85
CA ASN A 295 21.82 6.00 2.48
C ASN A 295 22.04 4.60 3.09
N GLY A 296 21.00 3.73 3.07
CA GLY A 296 21.04 2.37 3.59
C GLY A 296 20.57 2.20 5.03
N GLU A 297 20.17 3.28 5.72
CA GLU A 297 19.55 3.18 7.04
C GLU A 297 18.19 2.51 6.94
N TRP A 298 17.93 1.57 7.86
CA TRP A 298 16.61 1.01 8.13
C TRP A 298 16.07 1.64 9.41
N LEU A 299 14.83 2.12 9.38
CA LEU A 299 14.17 2.76 10.50
C LEU A 299 12.83 2.09 10.77
N TRP A 300 12.54 1.84 12.03
CA TRP A 300 11.26 1.35 12.52
C TRP A 300 10.60 2.36 13.46
N ARG A 301 9.38 2.76 13.13
CA ARG A 301 8.56 3.68 13.92
C ARG A 301 7.29 2.97 14.37
N PRO A 302 7.19 2.47 15.61
CA PRO A 302 5.92 1.98 16.17
C PRO A 302 4.84 3.05 16.10
N LEU A 303 3.61 2.65 15.75
CA LEU A 303 2.45 3.54 15.66
C LEU A 303 1.88 3.87 17.03
N ASN A 304 1.18 5.00 17.10
CA ASN A 304 0.38 5.41 18.24
C ASN A 304 -1.02 5.84 17.78
N ASN A 305 -1.96 5.84 18.74
CA ASN A 305 -3.22 6.55 18.68
C ASN A 305 -3.12 7.76 19.64
N PRO A 306 -2.63 8.92 19.16
CA PRO A 306 -2.38 10.07 20.02
C PRO A 306 -3.68 10.78 20.39
N LYS A 307 -3.67 11.61 21.44
CA LYS A 307 -4.81 12.45 21.82
C LYS A 307 -5.04 13.63 20.86
N HIS A 308 -3.99 14.03 20.16
CA HIS A 308 -4.00 15.11 19.16
C HIS A 308 -3.36 14.64 17.87
N LEU A 309 -3.73 15.26 16.75
CA LEU A 309 -3.11 15.00 15.44
C LEU A 309 -1.59 15.07 15.56
N SER A 310 -0.93 13.98 15.18
CA SER A 310 0.52 13.87 15.13
C SER A 310 0.99 13.69 13.68
N VAL A 311 2.05 14.40 13.31
CA VAL A 311 2.70 14.27 12.01
C VAL A 311 4.20 14.09 12.22
N SER A 312 4.72 12.91 11.88
CA SER A 312 6.15 12.64 11.88
C SER A 312 6.70 12.72 10.47
N THR A 313 7.82 13.40 10.30
CA THR A 313 8.44 13.67 9.00
C THR A 313 9.86 13.12 8.99
N PHE A 314 10.16 12.23 8.06
CA PHE A 314 11.47 11.60 7.89
C PHE A 314 12.08 12.05 6.56
N SER A 315 13.11 12.90 6.63
CA SER A 315 13.82 13.38 5.44
C SER A 315 14.67 12.26 4.84
N VAL A 316 14.44 11.97 3.58
CA VAL A 316 15.11 10.89 2.85
C VAL A 316 15.43 11.36 1.42
N GLU A 317 16.55 10.89 0.88
CA GLU A 317 16.88 11.05 -0.53
C GLU A 317 16.87 9.68 -1.20
N ASN A 318 16.14 9.55 -2.31
CA ASN A 318 15.99 8.31 -3.07
C ASN A 318 15.67 7.10 -2.15
N PRO A 319 14.49 7.09 -1.49
CA PRO A 319 14.10 5.99 -0.63
C PRO A 319 14.11 4.67 -1.40
N LYS A 320 14.65 3.62 -0.80
CA LYS A 320 14.61 2.26 -1.34
C LYS A 320 13.29 1.57 -1.02
N GLY A 321 12.59 2.04 0.01
CA GLY A 321 11.26 1.59 0.33
C GLY A 321 10.71 2.22 1.61
N PHE A 322 9.39 2.12 1.76
CA PHE A 322 8.69 2.42 3.01
C PHE A 322 7.37 1.65 3.06
N GLY A 323 6.84 1.44 4.24
CA GLY A 323 5.58 0.73 4.37
C GLY A 323 5.03 0.66 5.77
N LEU A 324 3.76 0.33 5.86
CA LEU A 324 3.05 0.06 7.11
C LEU A 324 3.02 -1.45 7.33
N LEU A 325 3.70 -1.91 8.37
CA LEU A 325 3.90 -3.32 8.63
C LEU A 325 3.15 -3.79 9.88
N GLN A 326 2.70 -5.04 9.85
CA GLN A 326 2.07 -5.74 10.95
C GLN A 326 3.06 -6.75 11.53
N ARG A 327 3.94 -6.34 12.43
CA ARG A 327 4.86 -7.21 13.16
C ARG A 327 4.14 -7.89 14.31
N GLY A 328 4.37 -9.19 14.47
CA GLY A 328 3.66 -10.01 15.45
C GLY A 328 2.34 -10.54 14.89
N ARG A 329 2.33 -11.84 14.58
CA ARG A 329 1.20 -12.48 13.89
C ARG A 329 0.62 -13.64 14.68
N GLU A 330 1.04 -13.77 15.93
CA GLU A 330 0.44 -14.76 16.83
C GLU A 330 -1.00 -14.35 17.14
N PHE A 331 -1.95 -15.28 16.94
CA PHE A 331 -3.38 -15.03 17.22
C PHE A 331 -3.61 -14.50 18.63
N SER A 332 -2.86 -15.00 19.61
CA SER A 332 -2.93 -14.58 21.03
C SER A 332 -2.60 -13.10 21.28
N ARG A 333 -2.04 -12.40 20.29
CA ARG A 333 -1.84 -10.95 20.39
C ARG A 333 -3.13 -10.17 20.15
N TYR A 334 -4.08 -10.75 19.41
CA TYR A 334 -5.32 -10.06 19.00
C TYR A 334 -6.57 -10.69 19.63
N GLU A 335 -6.60 -12.03 19.78
CA GLU A 335 -7.74 -12.80 20.31
C GLU A 335 -9.08 -12.52 19.58
N ASP A 336 -9.00 -12.10 18.30
CA ASP A 336 -10.15 -11.69 17.50
C ASP A 336 -10.43 -12.69 16.38
N LEU A 337 -11.55 -13.43 16.52
CA LEU A 337 -11.98 -14.44 15.54
C LEU A 337 -12.74 -13.84 14.36
N ASP A 338 -13.32 -12.65 14.52
CA ASP A 338 -14.16 -12.02 13.51
C ASP A 338 -13.32 -11.20 12.55
N ASP A 339 -12.45 -10.31 13.06
CA ASP A 339 -11.66 -9.39 12.27
C ASP A 339 -10.27 -9.93 11.86
N ARG A 340 -9.78 -11.00 12.57
CA ARG A 340 -8.55 -11.72 12.21
C ARG A 340 -7.38 -10.80 11.87
N TYR A 341 -7.04 -9.87 12.77
CA TYR A 341 -5.89 -8.94 12.61
C TYR A 341 -4.56 -9.67 12.38
N ASP A 342 -4.42 -10.89 12.89
CA ASP A 342 -3.29 -11.79 12.66
C ASP A 342 -3.07 -12.16 11.19
N LEU A 343 -4.13 -12.11 10.36
CA LEU A 343 -4.09 -12.44 8.92
C LEU A 343 -4.08 -11.21 8.00
N ARG A 344 -4.07 -9.99 8.54
CA ARG A 344 -4.02 -8.75 7.75
C ARG A 344 -2.60 -8.51 7.25
N PRO A 345 -2.37 -8.25 5.95
CA PRO A 345 -1.04 -8.12 5.39
C PRO A 345 -0.36 -6.80 5.78
N SER A 346 0.95 -6.80 5.78
CA SER A 346 1.78 -5.61 5.67
C SER A 346 1.74 -5.06 4.25
N ALA A 347 1.90 -3.75 4.07
CA ALA A 347 2.08 -3.14 2.76
C ALA A 347 3.43 -2.43 2.66
N TRP A 348 4.18 -2.74 1.62
CA TRP A 348 5.51 -2.20 1.35
C TRP A 348 5.58 -1.57 -0.03
N ILE A 349 5.99 -0.30 -0.08
CA ILE A 349 6.25 0.46 -1.32
C ILE A 349 7.72 0.36 -1.66
N GLU A 350 8.02 -0.11 -2.86
CA GLU A 350 9.34 -0.15 -3.47
C GLU A 350 9.35 0.84 -4.64
N PRO A 351 9.94 2.04 -4.50
CA PRO A 351 10.07 2.99 -5.58
C PRO A 351 10.77 2.40 -6.81
N LYS A 352 10.36 2.81 -7.99
CA LYS A 352 11.02 2.48 -9.26
C LYS A 352 11.64 3.74 -9.84
N GLY A 353 12.97 3.72 -10.03
CA GLY A 353 13.75 4.89 -10.39
C GLY A 353 14.03 5.80 -9.17
N ASP A 354 14.63 6.94 -9.45
CA ASP A 354 15.01 7.91 -8.43
C ASP A 354 13.82 8.83 -8.11
N TRP A 355 13.43 8.87 -6.84
CA TRP A 355 12.36 9.74 -6.36
C TRP A 355 12.88 11.09 -5.84
N GLY A 356 14.22 11.27 -5.81
CA GLY A 356 14.88 12.50 -5.39
C GLY A 356 14.82 12.74 -3.88
N LYS A 357 14.93 14.01 -3.49
CA LYS A 357 14.80 14.45 -2.11
C LYS A 357 13.34 14.65 -1.74
N GLY A 358 13.02 14.32 -0.50
CA GLY A 358 11.67 14.50 0.04
C GLY A 358 11.55 13.91 1.42
N THR A 359 10.33 13.62 1.81
CA THR A 359 10.01 13.09 3.13
C THR A 359 9.07 11.90 3.04
N VAL A 360 9.31 10.87 3.86
CA VAL A 360 8.26 9.93 4.24
C VAL A 360 7.51 10.56 5.40
N GLU A 361 6.22 10.77 5.24
CA GLU A 361 5.37 11.32 6.28
C GLU A 361 4.49 10.24 6.90
N LEU A 362 4.37 10.29 8.21
CA LEU A 362 3.44 9.49 9.00
C LEU A 362 2.47 10.43 9.70
N VAL A 363 1.19 10.25 9.42
CA VAL A 363 0.09 10.97 10.05
C VAL A 363 -0.66 10.00 10.95
N GLU A 364 -0.81 10.38 12.21
CA GLU A 364 -1.53 9.65 13.24
C GLU A 364 -2.66 10.53 13.76
N ILE A 365 -3.91 10.13 13.49
CA ILE A 365 -5.12 10.88 13.80
C ILE A 365 -5.76 10.25 15.04
N PRO A 366 -6.21 11.02 16.04
CA PRO A 366 -6.95 10.47 17.17
C PRO A 366 -8.19 9.70 16.71
N THR A 367 -8.38 8.49 17.23
CA THR A 367 -9.61 7.72 16.98
C THR A 367 -10.15 7.11 18.27
N PRO A 368 -11.47 7.14 18.51
CA PRO A 368 -12.09 6.52 19.67
C PRO A 368 -12.31 5.02 19.52
N ASP A 369 -12.30 4.49 18.28
CA ASP A 369 -12.62 3.12 17.96
C ASP A 369 -11.92 2.63 16.69
N GLU A 370 -12.11 1.36 16.37
CA GLU A 370 -11.48 0.64 15.24
C GLU A 370 -12.12 0.89 13.87
N THR A 371 -13.22 1.65 13.80
CA THR A 371 -13.99 1.83 12.56
C THR A 371 -13.36 2.87 11.62
N ASN A 372 -12.43 3.67 12.13
CA ASN A 372 -11.79 4.74 11.38
C ASN A 372 -10.33 4.39 11.05
N ASP A 373 -9.99 4.42 9.78
CA ASP A 373 -8.60 4.41 9.34
C ASP A 373 -7.92 5.71 9.82
N ASN A 374 -7.08 5.63 10.85
CA ASN A 374 -6.48 6.79 11.52
C ASN A 374 -4.98 6.97 11.25
N ILE A 375 -4.40 6.13 10.43
CA ILE A 375 -2.97 6.16 10.08
C ILE A 375 -2.83 6.40 8.57
N VAL A 376 -1.99 7.37 8.20
CA VAL A 376 -1.62 7.61 6.80
C VAL A 376 -0.11 7.70 6.68
N ALA A 377 0.48 7.01 5.70
CA ALA A 377 1.89 7.15 5.36
C ALA A 377 2.05 7.37 3.85
N PHE A 378 2.93 8.29 3.45
CA PHE A 378 3.15 8.61 2.05
C PHE A 378 4.53 9.26 1.82
N TRP A 379 4.95 9.27 0.56
CA TRP A 379 6.09 10.06 0.11
C TRP A 379 5.65 11.47 -0.32
N ASN A 380 6.31 12.51 0.21
CA ASN A 380 6.11 13.90 -0.17
C ASN A 380 7.41 14.43 -0.81
N PRO A 381 7.46 14.72 -2.12
CA PRO A 381 8.64 15.23 -2.76
C PRO A 381 8.98 16.64 -2.25
N GLU A 382 10.28 16.93 -2.06
CA GLU A 382 10.75 18.25 -1.61
C GLU A 382 10.35 19.36 -2.61
N THR A 383 10.47 19.06 -3.90
CA THR A 383 10.03 19.96 -4.96
C THR A 383 8.66 19.54 -5.46
N GLN A 384 7.65 20.37 -5.20
CA GLN A 384 6.31 20.13 -5.70
C GLN A 384 6.26 20.28 -7.24
N PRO A 385 5.47 19.46 -7.95
CA PRO A 385 5.38 19.54 -9.41
C PRO A 385 4.77 20.88 -9.87
N GLU A 386 5.20 21.32 -11.05
CA GLU A 386 4.64 22.52 -11.67
C GLU A 386 3.22 22.25 -12.20
N VAL A 387 2.34 23.25 -12.03
CA VAL A 387 0.96 23.20 -12.54
C VAL A 387 0.97 22.96 -14.05
N GLY A 388 0.16 22.02 -14.51
CA GLY A 388 0.01 21.65 -15.93
C GLY A 388 1.15 20.81 -16.51
N LYS A 389 2.25 20.60 -15.78
CA LYS A 389 3.32 19.69 -16.22
C LYS A 389 3.10 18.28 -15.69
N PRO A 390 3.52 17.23 -16.43
CA PRO A 390 3.40 15.85 -15.94
C PRO A 390 4.40 15.58 -14.82
N LEU A 391 3.93 14.89 -13.77
CA LEU A 391 4.75 14.19 -12.80
C LEU A 391 4.61 12.70 -13.06
N ASP A 392 5.68 12.06 -13.53
CA ASP A 392 5.74 10.63 -13.72
C ASP A 392 6.39 9.95 -12.50
N PHE A 393 5.76 8.90 -11.97
CA PHE A 393 6.36 8.06 -10.94
C PHE A 393 5.87 6.62 -11.06
N ALA A 394 6.67 5.71 -10.55
CA ALA A 394 6.33 4.30 -10.53
C ALA A 394 6.84 3.64 -9.25
N TYR A 395 6.14 2.61 -8.81
CA TYR A 395 6.52 1.82 -7.64
C TYR A 395 5.94 0.40 -7.72
N ARG A 396 6.50 -0.48 -6.92
CA ARG A 396 5.92 -1.80 -6.65
C ARG A 396 5.36 -1.79 -5.25
N LEU A 397 4.14 -2.29 -5.10
CA LEU A 397 3.46 -2.46 -3.84
C LEU A 397 3.32 -3.95 -3.55
N HIS A 398 3.80 -4.35 -2.38
CA HIS A 398 3.70 -5.71 -1.87
C HIS A 398 2.68 -5.76 -0.74
N TRP A 399 1.77 -6.72 -0.78
CA TRP A 399 0.97 -7.13 0.36
C TRP A 399 1.45 -8.49 0.83
N THR A 400 2.14 -8.54 1.96
CA THR A 400 2.85 -9.71 2.45
C THR A 400 2.54 -10.03 3.90
N MET A 401 2.68 -11.32 4.25
CA MET A 401 2.70 -11.81 5.63
C MET A 401 4.14 -12.13 6.08
N ASP A 402 5.11 -11.93 5.20
CA ASP A 402 6.51 -12.29 5.41
C ASP A 402 7.35 -11.02 5.49
N GLU A 403 7.34 -10.40 6.67
CA GLU A 403 8.09 -9.18 6.93
C GLU A 403 9.60 -9.43 6.92
N ASP A 404 10.05 -10.67 7.16
CA ASP A 404 11.47 -11.03 7.16
C ASP A 404 12.13 -10.79 5.79
N GLU A 405 11.35 -10.88 4.70
CA GLU A 405 11.81 -10.55 3.35
C GLU A 405 11.97 -9.03 3.12
N LEU A 406 11.43 -8.20 4.02
CA LEU A 406 11.46 -6.74 3.95
C LEU A 406 12.55 -6.11 4.80
N HIS A 407 13.47 -6.90 5.36
CA HIS A 407 14.62 -6.45 6.16
C HIS A 407 15.93 -6.62 5.42
N ASP A 408 16.98 -5.97 5.93
CA ASP A 408 18.34 -6.32 5.51
C ASP A 408 18.66 -7.75 6.01
N PRO A 409 18.97 -8.71 5.10
CA PRO A 409 19.25 -10.08 5.49
C PRO A 409 20.52 -10.23 6.35
N LYS A 410 21.31 -9.18 6.51
CA LYS A 410 22.52 -9.14 7.34
C LYS A 410 22.34 -8.33 8.63
N SER A 411 21.22 -7.71 8.84
CA SER A 411 20.91 -6.88 10.01
C SER A 411 19.94 -7.59 10.95
N SER A 412 19.53 -6.90 11.97
CA SER A 412 18.48 -7.30 12.91
C SER A 412 17.47 -6.19 13.04
N TRP A 413 16.31 -6.53 13.56
CA TRP A 413 15.16 -5.64 13.62
C TRP A 413 14.50 -5.63 15.00
N VAL A 414 13.65 -4.65 15.24
CA VAL A 414 12.80 -4.56 16.43
C VAL A 414 11.67 -5.57 16.30
N LYS A 415 11.62 -6.54 17.19
CA LYS A 415 10.52 -7.52 17.27
C LYS A 415 9.26 -6.89 17.86
N GLN A 416 9.44 -6.15 18.94
CA GLN A 416 8.35 -5.51 19.67
C GLN A 416 8.85 -4.35 20.52
N THR A 417 7.93 -3.43 20.80
CA THR A 417 8.09 -2.34 21.77
C THR A 417 6.97 -2.45 22.79
N MET A 418 7.30 -2.45 24.08
CA MET A 418 6.34 -2.47 25.17
C MET A 418 6.53 -1.23 26.03
N ARG A 419 5.44 -0.66 26.54
CA ARG A 419 5.44 0.52 27.41
C ARG A 419 4.75 0.24 28.72
N SER A 420 5.33 0.78 29.81
CA SER A 420 4.72 0.74 31.13
C SER A 420 5.14 1.98 31.94
N VAL A 421 4.51 2.13 33.10
CA VAL A 421 5.03 3.08 34.12
C VAL A 421 6.40 2.62 34.59
N GLY A 422 7.29 3.59 34.82
CA GLY A 422 8.62 3.30 35.37
C GLY A 422 8.57 3.12 36.87
N ASP A 423 9.42 2.23 37.36
CA ASP A 423 9.57 1.99 38.82
C ASP A 423 11.04 1.82 39.23
N VAL A 424 11.31 2.03 40.49
CA VAL A 424 12.59 1.77 41.12
C VAL A 424 12.42 0.76 42.25
N LYS A 425 13.38 -0.18 42.34
CA LYS A 425 13.42 -1.17 43.41
C LYS A 425 13.91 -0.52 44.70
N GLN A 426 13.11 -0.56 45.74
CA GLN A 426 13.48 -0.09 47.07
C GLN A 426 14.35 -1.12 47.82
N LYS A 427 15.01 -0.70 48.90
CA LYS A 427 15.87 -1.58 49.72
C LYS A 427 15.13 -2.79 50.29
N ASN A 428 13.82 -2.67 50.54
CA ASN A 428 12.95 -3.72 51.05
C ASN A 428 12.37 -4.62 49.94
N LEU A 429 12.90 -4.56 48.72
CA LEU A 429 12.44 -5.28 47.54
C LEU A 429 11.09 -4.84 46.95
N ILE A 430 10.42 -3.87 47.55
CA ILE A 430 9.20 -3.27 47.01
C ILE A 430 9.58 -2.37 45.83
N ARG A 431 8.79 -2.42 44.76
CA ARG A 431 8.91 -1.50 43.63
C ARG A 431 8.04 -0.27 43.88
N GLN A 432 8.57 0.90 43.61
CA GLN A 432 7.87 2.16 43.72
C GLN A 432 7.95 2.91 42.39
N GLN A 433 6.80 3.37 41.89
CA GLN A 433 6.75 4.25 40.73
C GLN A 433 7.50 5.55 41.02
N ASP A 434 8.25 6.05 40.08
CA ASP A 434 9.09 7.23 40.20
C ASP A 434 8.75 8.34 39.19
N GLY A 435 7.59 8.22 38.52
CA GLY A 435 7.12 9.18 37.52
C GLY A 435 7.85 9.09 36.18
N SER A 436 8.70 8.06 36.00
CA SER A 436 9.29 7.78 34.68
C SER A 436 8.37 6.90 33.83
N THR A 437 8.61 6.91 32.52
CA THR A 437 8.04 5.96 31.56
C THR A 437 9.09 4.92 31.23
N ALA A 438 8.73 3.64 31.27
CA ALA A 438 9.58 2.53 30.88
C ALA A 438 9.19 2.02 29.50
N LEU A 439 10.19 1.86 28.64
CA LEU A 439 10.10 1.26 27.33
C LEU A 439 11.00 0.02 27.30
N VAL A 440 10.45 -1.07 26.81
CA VAL A 440 11.18 -2.33 26.61
C VAL A 440 11.13 -2.65 25.13
N VAL A 441 12.31 -2.68 24.50
CA VAL A 441 12.45 -2.93 23.07
C VAL A 441 13.23 -4.22 22.87
N ASP A 442 12.61 -5.18 22.21
CA ASP A 442 13.25 -6.44 21.85
C ASP A 442 13.77 -6.38 20.40
N PHE A 443 15.04 -6.75 20.24
CA PHE A 443 15.71 -6.88 18.95
C PHE A 443 16.02 -8.34 18.65
N GLU A 444 15.73 -8.78 17.43
CA GLU A 444 16.05 -10.10 16.92
C GLU A 444 16.54 -10.04 15.47
N GLY A 445 17.14 -11.08 14.98
CA GLY A 445 17.51 -11.19 13.58
C GLY A 445 18.90 -11.77 13.34
N PRO A 446 19.29 -11.91 12.07
CA PRO A 446 20.53 -12.62 11.68
C PRO A 446 21.81 -12.08 12.30
N ALA A 447 21.94 -10.75 12.46
CA ALA A 447 23.15 -10.16 13.05
C ALA A 447 23.33 -10.46 14.53
N LEU A 448 22.27 -10.85 15.23
CA LEU A 448 22.25 -11.05 16.67
C LEU A 448 22.18 -12.53 17.09
N LYS A 449 21.47 -13.35 16.31
CA LYS A 449 21.05 -14.69 16.75
C LYS A 449 22.19 -15.65 17.04
N ASP A 450 23.35 -15.47 16.40
CA ASP A 450 24.54 -16.33 16.51
C ASP A 450 25.61 -15.74 17.42
N LEU A 451 25.37 -14.56 18.04
CA LEU A 451 26.27 -13.95 18.99
C LEU A 451 26.17 -14.63 20.37
N ALA A 452 27.29 -14.73 21.06
CA ALA A 452 27.33 -15.23 22.44
C ALA A 452 26.58 -14.26 23.39
N PRO A 453 25.97 -14.75 24.48
CA PRO A 453 25.24 -13.89 25.43
C PRO A 453 26.05 -12.74 26.05
N ASP A 454 27.38 -12.90 26.09
CA ASP A 454 28.37 -11.95 26.60
C ASP A 454 29.09 -11.17 25.49
N ALA A 455 28.60 -11.27 24.23
CA ALA A 455 29.15 -10.50 23.14
C ALA A 455 29.05 -8.98 23.43
N PRO A 456 30.04 -8.18 22.99
CA PRO A 456 30.15 -6.76 23.30
C PRO A 456 29.15 -5.92 22.45
N VAL A 457 27.86 -6.22 22.58
CA VAL A 457 26.78 -5.46 21.97
C VAL A 457 26.44 -4.29 22.88
N THR A 458 26.35 -3.11 22.30
CA THR A 458 25.98 -1.88 23.01
C THR A 458 24.84 -1.16 22.33
N THR A 459 24.27 -0.14 23.00
CA THR A 459 23.19 0.69 22.47
C THR A 459 23.66 2.11 22.19
N GLN A 460 23.26 2.64 21.05
CA GLN A 460 23.24 4.09 20.81
C GLN A 460 21.83 4.58 21.08
N VAL A 461 21.64 5.37 22.14
CA VAL A 461 20.34 5.94 22.53
C VAL A 461 20.42 7.45 22.48
N SER A 462 19.42 8.09 21.92
CA SER A 462 19.22 9.53 21.96
C SER A 462 17.77 9.88 22.22
N THR A 463 17.55 11.05 22.84
CA THR A 463 16.25 11.65 23.05
C THR A 463 16.33 13.14 22.74
N ASP A 464 15.19 13.77 22.47
CA ASP A 464 15.12 15.21 22.37
C ASP A 464 15.30 15.90 23.74
N SER A 465 15.24 17.22 23.75
CA SER A 465 15.44 18.02 24.96
C SER A 465 14.32 17.90 25.98
N ASN A 466 13.15 17.32 25.61
CA ASN A 466 11.98 17.19 26.47
C ASN A 466 12.04 15.98 27.41
N ALA A 467 13.05 15.13 27.29
CA ALA A 467 13.21 14.01 28.21
C ALA A 467 14.64 13.87 28.73
N GLU A 468 14.76 13.12 29.84
CA GLU A 468 16.02 12.65 30.39
C GLU A 468 16.02 11.14 30.47
N VAL A 469 17.07 10.50 29.96
CA VAL A 469 17.28 9.05 30.07
C VAL A 469 17.78 8.76 31.48
N VAL A 470 16.97 8.10 32.30
CA VAL A 470 17.31 7.72 33.67
C VAL A 470 17.78 6.27 33.80
N GLU A 471 17.52 5.45 32.80
CA GLU A 471 18.04 4.08 32.69
C GLU A 471 18.20 3.70 31.22
N ASN A 472 19.34 3.09 30.90
CA ASN A 472 19.63 2.44 29.63
C ASN A 472 20.32 1.11 29.94
N SER A 473 19.59 0.00 29.84
CA SER A 473 20.08 -1.34 30.17
C SER A 473 19.85 -2.29 29.02
N LEU A 474 20.91 -2.90 28.54
CA LEU A 474 20.87 -3.91 27.50
C LEU A 474 21.17 -5.29 28.06
N ARG A 475 20.34 -6.29 27.72
CA ARG A 475 20.52 -7.68 28.17
C ARG A 475 20.26 -8.65 27.02
N TYR A 476 21.04 -9.73 26.99
CA TYR A 476 20.73 -10.87 26.13
C TYR A 476 19.37 -11.50 26.52
N ASN A 477 18.55 -11.75 25.50
CA ASN A 477 17.26 -12.43 25.66
C ASN A 477 17.34 -13.84 25.08
N PRO A 478 17.51 -14.90 25.92
CA PRO A 478 17.69 -16.27 25.44
C PRO A 478 16.44 -16.85 24.76
N VAL A 479 15.26 -16.28 25.01
CA VAL A 479 14.00 -16.73 24.41
C VAL A 479 13.94 -16.34 22.93
N LEU A 480 14.38 -15.12 22.61
CA LEU A 480 14.40 -14.61 21.23
C LEU A 480 15.73 -14.86 20.51
N LYS A 481 16.78 -15.27 21.24
CA LYS A 481 18.18 -15.27 20.77
C LYS A 481 18.56 -13.89 20.20
N GLY A 482 18.25 -12.87 20.97
CA GLY A 482 18.44 -11.47 20.62
C GLY A 482 18.75 -10.63 21.85
N TRP A 483 18.49 -9.34 21.81
CA TRP A 483 18.76 -8.42 22.92
C TRP A 483 17.53 -7.64 23.30
N ARG A 484 17.39 -7.39 24.62
CA ARG A 484 16.36 -6.54 25.20
C ARG A 484 16.97 -5.26 25.74
N LEU A 485 16.55 -4.14 25.16
CA LEU A 485 16.81 -2.82 25.69
C LEU A 485 15.68 -2.45 26.67
N THR A 486 16.06 -2.06 27.89
CA THR A 486 15.16 -1.38 28.82
C THR A 486 15.58 0.08 28.90
N LEU A 487 14.72 0.96 28.46
CA LEU A 487 14.92 2.40 28.48
C LEU A 487 13.89 3.03 29.42
N ARG A 488 14.34 3.79 30.42
CA ARG A 488 13.48 4.59 31.28
C ARG A 488 13.78 6.05 31.09
N ILE A 489 12.73 6.85 30.91
CA ILE A 489 12.83 8.29 30.67
C ILE A 489 11.95 9.07 31.66
N LYS A 490 12.39 10.27 32.02
CA LYS A 490 11.57 11.29 32.67
C LYS A 490 11.23 12.40 31.71
N VAL A 491 9.95 12.59 31.46
CA VAL A 491 9.42 13.67 30.62
C VAL A 491 9.46 14.97 31.42
N LYS A 492 9.94 16.07 30.83
CA LYS A 492 10.03 17.39 31.47
C LYS A 492 8.74 18.18 31.32
N ASP A 493 8.16 18.18 30.14
CA ASP A 493 6.90 18.84 29.80
C ASP A 493 5.93 17.81 29.19
N PRO A 494 4.94 17.32 29.97
CA PRO A 494 4.02 16.28 29.48
C PRO A 494 3.08 16.78 28.36
N LYS A 495 2.99 18.10 28.14
CA LYS A 495 2.19 18.69 27.05
C LYS A 495 2.90 18.60 25.68
N LYS A 496 4.12 18.14 25.66
CA LYS A 496 4.92 17.99 24.44
C LYS A 496 5.30 16.53 24.23
N PRO A 497 5.32 16.07 22.98
CA PRO A 497 5.82 14.72 22.70
C PRO A 497 7.32 14.62 22.99
N VAL A 498 7.80 13.38 23.13
CA VAL A 498 9.22 13.07 23.26
C VAL A 498 9.66 12.18 22.09
N GLU A 499 10.67 12.63 21.35
CA GLU A 499 11.31 11.83 20.30
C GLU A 499 12.50 11.06 20.86
N MET A 500 12.57 9.77 20.52
CA MET A 500 13.64 8.87 20.94
C MET A 500 14.15 8.05 19.78
N ARG A 501 15.44 7.72 19.81
CA ARG A 501 16.05 6.77 18.86
C ARG A 501 16.96 5.81 19.61
N ALA A 502 17.00 4.57 19.15
CA ALA A 502 17.93 3.57 19.64
C ALA A 502 18.35 2.61 18.52
N ALA A 503 19.59 2.18 18.53
CA ALA A 503 20.10 1.11 17.69
C ALA A 503 21.11 0.26 18.46
N LEU A 504 21.26 -1.00 18.09
CA LEU A 504 22.31 -1.87 18.59
C LEU A 504 23.53 -1.74 17.69
N VAL A 505 24.71 -1.68 18.31
CA VAL A 505 26.00 -1.57 17.62
C VAL A 505 27.02 -2.53 18.20
N ASP A 506 28.01 -2.89 17.40
CA ASP A 506 29.18 -3.66 17.83
C ASP A 506 30.25 -2.76 18.50
N GLU A 507 31.39 -3.36 18.91
CA GLU A 507 32.52 -2.61 19.47
C GLU A 507 33.06 -1.50 18.55
N ALA A 508 33.01 -1.72 17.24
CA ALA A 508 33.45 -0.76 16.23
C ALA A 508 32.40 0.31 15.91
N GLN A 509 31.30 0.37 16.67
CA GLN A 509 30.15 1.27 16.46
C GLN A 509 29.42 1.02 15.13
N LYS A 510 29.57 -0.15 14.54
CA LYS A 510 28.83 -0.54 13.34
C LYS A 510 27.42 -1.00 13.71
N PRO A 511 26.39 -0.55 13.01
CA PRO A 511 25.01 -0.98 13.27
C PRO A 511 24.83 -2.50 13.13
N LEU A 512 24.22 -3.11 14.13
CA LEU A 512 23.76 -4.51 14.16
C LEU A 512 22.25 -4.61 13.96
N SER A 513 21.53 -3.51 14.16
CA SER A 513 20.07 -3.46 14.01
C SER A 513 19.62 -2.27 13.19
N GLU A 514 18.37 -2.31 12.76
CA GLU A 514 17.67 -1.11 12.34
C GLU A 514 17.58 -0.07 13.47
N THR A 515 17.34 1.17 13.12
CA THR A 515 17.08 2.25 14.09
C THR A 515 15.64 2.17 14.57
N TRP A 516 15.44 1.89 15.84
CA TRP A 516 14.16 2.12 16.52
C TRP A 516 13.98 3.63 16.73
N SER A 517 12.88 4.18 16.24
CA SER A 517 12.48 5.58 16.44
C SER A 517 11.10 5.60 17.09
N TYR A 518 10.95 6.24 18.22
CA TYR A 518 9.68 6.26 18.93
C TYR A 518 9.31 7.66 19.39
N GLN A 519 8.07 8.04 19.15
CA GLN A 519 7.49 9.23 19.76
C GLN A 519 6.61 8.78 20.92
N LEU A 520 6.94 9.21 22.13
CA LEU A 520 5.99 9.18 23.23
C LEU A 520 5.04 10.35 23.02
N PRO A 521 3.73 10.12 22.78
CA PRO A 521 2.78 11.21 22.60
C PRO A 521 2.67 12.09 23.84
N ALA A 522 2.25 13.35 23.66
CA ALA A 522 1.88 14.22 24.77
C ALA A 522 0.67 13.66 25.54
N ASP A 523 0.64 13.87 26.84
CA ASP A 523 -0.44 13.36 27.71
C ASP A 523 -1.71 14.21 27.66
N GLU A 524 -1.64 15.48 27.21
CA GLU A 524 -2.76 16.45 27.15
C GLU A 524 -3.00 16.97 25.73
#